data_66abcbcf2fd8800ef1d831a9e3c6b5d2
#
_entry.id   66abcbcf2fd8800ef1d831a9e3c6b5d2
#
_cell.length_a   1.000
_cell.length_b   1.000
_cell.length_c   1.000
_cell.angle_alpha   90.00
_cell.angle_beta   90.00
_cell.angle_gamma   90.00
#
_symmetry.space_group_name_H-M   'P 1'
#
loop_
_entity.id
_entity.type
_entity.pdbx_description
1 polymer ?
#
loop_
_entity_poly.entity_id
_entity_poly.type
_entity_poly.pdbx_seq_one_letter_code
_entity_poly.pdbx_strand_id
1 'polypeptide(L)'
;MEKIYTRTKTIQEDKVSGFCPGCMHSTVIKLIGEVLEEMGQVQNTACVLGIGCCGLHMDYDNTTAPHGRACAVATGIKRSNPGTLVYTYQGDGDLASIGLAETLSAANRGENFTVIFVNNGIYGMT
;
A
#
# COMPACT_ATOMS: atom_id res chain seq x y z
N MET A 1 16.49 -27.95 13.25
CA MET A 1 15.75 -27.72 11.99
C MET A 1 16.02 -26.28 11.60
N GLU A 2 16.70 -26.06 10.49
CA GLU A 2 17.03 -24.72 10.00
C GLU A 2 15.74 -24.07 9.47
N LYS A 3 15.44 -22.83 9.88
CA LYS A 3 14.29 -22.09 9.33
C LYS A 3 14.62 -21.71 7.88
N ILE A 4 13.95 -22.34 6.92
CA ILE A 4 14.10 -22.04 5.48
C ILE A 4 13.50 -20.65 5.14
N TYR A 5 12.58 -20.18 5.96
CA TYR A 5 11.88 -18.91 5.77
C TYR A 5 11.71 -18.17 7.10
N THR A 6 12.02 -16.90 7.12
CA THR A 6 11.75 -16.00 8.25
C THR A 6 10.74 -14.95 7.84
N ARG A 7 9.86 -14.59 8.76
CA ARG A 7 8.92 -13.47 8.57
C ARG A 7 9.70 -12.20 8.34
N THR A 8 9.20 -11.32 7.47
CA THR A 8 9.82 -10.01 7.26
C THR A 8 9.82 -9.21 8.56
N LYS A 9 10.87 -8.43 8.81
CA LYS A 9 11.04 -7.61 10.02
C LYS A 9 10.00 -6.49 10.12
N THR A 10 9.39 -6.13 9.00
CA THR A 10 8.36 -5.10 8.89
C THR A 10 7.02 -5.55 9.47
N ILE A 11 6.76 -6.86 9.57
CA ILE A 11 5.52 -7.39 10.13
C ILE A 11 5.73 -7.74 11.60
N GLN A 12 5.00 -7.09 12.50
CA GLN A 12 5.06 -7.34 13.93
C GLN A 12 4.65 -8.78 14.26
N GLU A 13 5.48 -9.50 15.03
CA GLU A 13 5.30 -10.94 15.27
C GLU A 13 4.04 -11.26 16.10
N ASP A 14 3.66 -10.38 16.98
CA ASP A 14 2.55 -10.51 17.94
C ASP A 14 1.22 -9.98 17.40
N LYS A 15 1.22 -9.37 16.23
CA LYS A 15 0.04 -8.76 15.65
C LYS A 15 -0.76 -9.75 14.80
N VAL A 16 -2.03 -9.88 15.13
CA VAL A 16 -2.97 -10.65 14.31
C VAL A 16 -3.38 -9.82 13.11
N SER A 17 -3.36 -10.43 11.93
CA SER A 17 -3.83 -9.79 10.71
C SER A 17 -5.29 -9.36 10.84
N GLY A 18 -5.60 -8.12 10.45
CA GLY A 18 -6.97 -7.60 10.39
C GLY A 18 -7.79 -8.12 9.20
N PHE A 19 -7.17 -8.90 8.33
CA PHE A 19 -7.84 -9.45 7.13
C PHE A 19 -8.53 -10.78 7.41
N CYS A 20 -9.52 -11.12 6.60
CA CYS A 20 -10.20 -12.40 6.69
C CYS A 20 -9.24 -13.58 6.49
N PRO A 21 -9.47 -14.73 7.15
CA PRO A 21 -8.68 -15.93 6.93
C PRO A 21 -8.64 -16.33 5.45
N GLY A 22 -7.45 -16.55 4.91
CA GLY A 22 -7.25 -16.90 3.50
C GLY A 22 -7.32 -15.72 2.53
N CYS A 23 -7.51 -14.48 3.01
CA CYS A 23 -7.50 -13.30 2.17
C CYS A 23 -6.10 -13.01 1.62
N MET A 24 -6.00 -12.76 0.31
CA MET A 24 -4.72 -12.48 -0.35
C MET A 24 -4.08 -11.15 0.07
N HIS A 25 -4.82 -10.24 0.69
CA HIS A 25 -4.22 -9.02 1.24
C HIS A 25 -3.06 -9.31 2.18
N SER A 26 -3.20 -10.32 3.07
CA SER A 26 -2.12 -10.72 3.98
C SER A 26 -0.86 -11.17 3.23
N THR A 27 -1.03 -11.90 2.12
CA THR A 27 0.08 -12.35 1.28
C THR A 27 0.75 -11.19 0.55
N VAL A 28 -0.04 -10.29 -0.04
CA VAL A 28 0.48 -9.13 -0.78
C VAL A 28 1.28 -8.22 0.15
N ILE A 29 0.77 -7.92 1.34
CA ILE A 29 1.46 -7.07 2.32
C ILE A 29 2.80 -7.69 2.75
N LYS A 30 2.81 -9.00 2.99
CA LYS A 30 4.04 -9.72 3.30
C LYS A 30 5.07 -9.61 2.17
N LEU A 31 4.65 -9.79 0.92
CA LEU A 31 5.53 -9.65 -0.24
C LEU A 31 6.05 -8.22 -0.40
N ILE A 32 5.22 -7.21 -0.14
CA ILE A 32 5.68 -5.82 -0.13
C ILE A 32 6.80 -5.63 0.90
N GLY A 33 6.61 -6.15 2.12
CA GLY A 33 7.63 -6.08 3.16
C GLY A 33 8.93 -6.75 2.78
N GLU A 34 8.88 -7.94 2.18
CA GLU A 34 10.05 -8.65 1.68
C GLU A 34 10.80 -7.82 0.62
N VAL A 35 10.09 -7.28 -0.35
CA VAL A 35 10.67 -6.45 -1.40
C VAL A 35 11.32 -5.19 -0.83
N LEU A 36 10.68 -4.52 0.13
CA LEU A 36 11.23 -3.33 0.79
C LEU A 36 12.51 -3.66 1.58
N GLU A 37 12.56 -4.82 2.23
CA GLU A 37 13.76 -5.31 2.91
C GLU A 37 14.88 -5.61 1.92
N GLU A 38 14.61 -6.33 0.84
CA GLU A 38 15.58 -6.63 -0.22
C GLU A 38 16.14 -5.36 -0.88
N MET A 39 15.31 -4.35 -1.06
CA MET A 39 15.71 -3.04 -1.60
C MET A 39 16.45 -2.16 -0.58
N GLY A 40 16.47 -2.53 0.71
CA GLY A 40 17.00 -1.70 1.77
C GLY A 40 16.25 -0.39 1.98
N GLN A 41 14.95 -0.34 1.64
CA GLN A 41 14.14 0.88 1.64
C GLN A 41 13.13 0.96 2.79
N VAL A 42 13.12 0.03 3.72
CA VAL A 42 12.14 -0.02 4.82
C VAL A 42 12.03 1.31 5.57
N GLN A 43 13.16 1.98 5.85
CA GLN A 43 13.22 3.25 6.59
C GLN A 43 13.07 4.50 5.70
N ASN A 44 12.97 4.32 4.39
CA ASN A 44 12.86 5.42 3.44
C ASN A 44 11.64 5.27 2.52
N THR A 45 10.55 4.76 3.07
CA THR A 45 9.33 4.45 2.34
C THR A 45 8.14 5.16 2.98
N ALA A 46 7.23 5.62 2.15
CA ALA A 46 5.93 6.13 2.57
C ALA A 46 4.81 5.42 1.79
N CYS A 47 3.97 4.70 2.50
CA CYS A 47 2.77 4.07 1.96
C CYS A 47 1.57 5.01 2.12
N VAL A 48 0.81 5.22 1.05
CA VAL A 48 -0.48 5.90 1.13
C VAL A 48 -1.59 4.88 0.95
N LEU A 49 -2.34 4.66 2.02
CA LEU A 49 -3.45 3.72 2.05
C LEU A 49 -4.73 4.38 1.53
N GLY A 50 -5.42 3.67 0.66
CA GLY A 50 -6.78 3.99 0.30
C GLY A 50 -7.79 3.60 1.39
N ILE A 51 -9.07 3.83 1.14
CA ILE A 51 -10.15 3.39 2.01
C ILE A 51 -10.76 2.10 1.46
N GLY A 52 -11.03 1.18 2.38
CA GLY A 52 -11.50 -0.18 2.10
C GLY A 52 -10.65 -1.19 2.86
N CYS A 53 -10.70 -2.47 2.50
CA CYS A 53 -9.87 -3.49 3.15
C CYS A 53 -8.37 -3.17 3.09
N CYS A 54 -7.91 -2.48 2.06
CA CYS A 54 -6.53 -2.00 1.96
C CYS A 54 -6.10 -1.10 3.12
N GLY A 55 -7.03 -0.38 3.75
CA GLY A 55 -6.77 0.48 4.90
C GLY A 55 -6.58 -0.25 6.24
N LEU A 56 -6.79 -1.57 6.28
CA LEU A 56 -6.55 -2.39 7.48
C LEU A 56 -5.06 -2.73 7.69
N HIS A 57 -4.23 -2.34 6.75
CA HIS A 57 -2.80 -2.54 6.82
C HIS A 57 -2.12 -1.44 7.65
N MET A 58 -1.41 -1.82 8.71
CA MET A 58 -0.78 -0.89 9.64
C MET A 58 0.65 -1.33 10.06
N ASP A 59 1.32 -2.14 9.24
CA ASP A 59 2.62 -2.73 9.60
C ASP A 59 3.84 -1.91 9.13
N TYR A 60 3.65 -0.90 8.26
CA TYR A 60 4.71 -0.02 7.77
C TYR A 60 4.39 1.45 8.06
N ASP A 61 5.36 2.33 7.83
CA ASP A 61 5.13 3.77 7.84
C ASP A 61 4.10 4.13 6.76
N ASN A 62 2.92 4.50 7.20
CA ASN A 62 1.81 4.77 6.32
C ASN A 62 1.02 6.00 6.74
N THR A 63 0.28 6.53 5.79
CA THR A 63 -0.77 7.51 6.01
C THR A 63 -2.02 7.09 5.25
N THR A 64 -3.18 7.39 5.80
CA THR A 64 -4.45 7.17 5.12
C THR A 64 -4.86 8.41 4.34
N ALA A 65 -5.42 8.19 3.15
CA ALA A 65 -6.06 9.24 2.37
C ALA A 65 -7.59 9.12 2.45
N PRO A 66 -8.34 10.20 2.23
CA PRO A 66 -9.77 10.06 1.97
C PRO A 66 -10.03 9.14 0.78
N HIS A 67 -11.19 8.49 0.76
CA HIS A 67 -11.55 7.52 -0.27
C HIS A 67 -11.35 8.07 -1.68
N GLY A 68 -10.58 7.37 -2.50
CA GLY A 68 -10.22 7.76 -3.86
C GLY A 68 -9.14 8.84 -3.99
N ARG A 69 -8.53 9.30 -2.88
CA ARG A 69 -7.57 10.42 -2.91
C ARG A 69 -6.11 10.01 -2.67
N ALA A 70 -5.82 8.71 -2.60
CA ALA A 70 -4.48 8.25 -2.28
C ALA A 70 -3.43 8.71 -3.31
N CYS A 71 -3.73 8.71 -4.60
CA CYS A 71 -2.81 9.21 -5.64
C CYS A 71 -2.53 10.72 -5.50
N ALA A 72 -3.50 11.51 -5.05
CA ALA A 72 -3.29 12.94 -4.80
C ALA A 72 -2.39 13.17 -3.58
N VAL A 73 -2.61 12.42 -2.49
CA VAL A 73 -1.77 12.48 -1.29
C VAL A 73 -0.34 12.01 -1.61
N ALA A 74 -0.19 10.90 -2.35
CA ALA A 74 1.10 10.39 -2.79
C ALA A 74 1.87 11.41 -3.64
N THR A 75 1.18 12.13 -4.54
CA THR A 75 1.75 13.25 -5.29
C THR A 75 2.35 14.30 -4.36
N GLY A 76 1.61 14.72 -3.34
CA GLY A 76 2.07 15.70 -2.36
C GLY A 76 3.31 15.23 -1.60
N ILE A 77 3.28 14.00 -1.08
CA ILE A 77 4.41 13.40 -0.35
C ILE A 77 5.64 13.31 -1.26
N LYS A 78 5.48 12.78 -2.47
CA LYS A 78 6.61 12.59 -3.40
C LYS A 78 7.26 13.90 -3.82
N ARG A 79 6.46 14.93 -4.05
CA ARG A 79 6.99 16.26 -4.42
C ARG A 79 7.68 16.96 -3.26
N SER A 80 7.19 16.77 -2.03
CA SER A 80 7.81 17.33 -0.83
C SER A 80 9.08 16.57 -0.41
N ASN A 81 9.14 15.28 -0.70
CA ASN A 81 10.24 14.39 -0.33
C ASN A 81 10.70 13.55 -1.54
N PRO A 82 11.42 14.14 -2.50
CA PRO A 82 11.76 13.47 -3.76
C PRO A 82 12.60 12.19 -3.59
N GLY A 83 13.38 12.10 -2.50
CA GLY A 83 14.24 10.95 -2.20
C GLY A 83 13.50 9.75 -1.60
N THR A 84 12.26 9.93 -1.13
CA THR A 84 11.47 8.86 -0.50
C THR A 84 10.84 7.94 -1.54
N LEU A 85 10.87 6.64 -1.29
CA LEU A 85 10.09 5.67 -2.04
C LEU A 85 8.61 5.81 -1.64
N VAL A 86 7.79 6.30 -2.56
CA VAL A 86 6.35 6.48 -2.30
C VAL A 86 5.56 5.44 -3.09
N TYR A 87 4.60 4.80 -2.44
CA TYR A 87 3.64 3.95 -3.13
C TYR A 87 2.25 4.08 -2.52
N THR A 88 1.23 3.77 -3.32
CA THR A 88 -0.15 3.65 -2.83
C THR A 88 -0.56 2.19 -2.78
N TYR A 89 -1.42 1.83 -1.85
CA TYR A 89 -2.04 0.52 -1.76
C TYR A 89 -3.56 0.68 -1.74
N GLN A 90 -4.22 0.29 -2.84
CA GLN A 90 -5.60 0.65 -3.09
C GLN A 90 -6.40 -0.52 -3.68
N GLY A 91 -7.64 -0.65 -3.26
CA GLY A 91 -8.61 -1.54 -3.91
C GLY A 91 -9.20 -0.92 -5.18
N ASP A 92 -9.95 -1.71 -5.92
CA ASP A 92 -10.58 -1.34 -7.20
C ASP A 92 -11.62 -0.23 -7.04
N GLY A 93 -12.45 -0.28 -6.01
CA GLY A 93 -13.41 0.78 -5.70
C GLY A 93 -12.72 2.11 -5.37
N ASP A 94 -11.64 2.05 -4.60
CA ASP A 94 -10.89 3.25 -4.20
C ASP A 94 -10.12 3.87 -5.37
N LEU A 95 -9.41 3.07 -6.14
CA LEU A 95 -8.53 3.57 -7.21
C LEU A 95 -9.27 3.83 -8.53
N ALA A 96 -10.03 2.83 -8.99
CA ALA A 96 -10.55 2.81 -10.36
C ALA A 96 -12.02 3.26 -10.46
N SER A 97 -12.71 3.42 -9.33
CA SER A 97 -14.05 3.97 -9.27
C SER A 97 -14.01 5.42 -8.76
N ILE A 98 -14.06 5.60 -7.44
CA ILE A 98 -14.14 6.95 -6.85
C ILE A 98 -12.85 7.77 -7.05
N GLY A 99 -11.69 7.12 -7.18
CA GLY A 99 -10.37 7.75 -7.36
C GLY A 99 -9.88 7.83 -8.80
N LEU A 100 -10.71 7.54 -9.79
CA LEU A 100 -10.28 7.48 -11.19
C LEU A 100 -9.66 8.81 -11.67
N ALA A 101 -10.29 9.94 -11.32
CA ALA A 101 -9.81 11.26 -11.74
C ALA A 101 -8.42 11.58 -11.17
N GLU A 102 -8.19 11.29 -9.90
CA GLU A 102 -6.90 11.50 -9.22
C GLU A 102 -5.82 10.59 -9.78
N THR A 103 -6.18 9.34 -10.05
CA THR A 103 -5.28 8.33 -10.62
C THR A 103 -4.83 8.74 -12.02
N LEU A 104 -5.77 9.08 -12.90
CA LEU A 104 -5.46 9.56 -14.25
C LEU A 104 -4.68 10.87 -14.24
N SER A 105 -5.02 11.78 -13.35
CA SER A 105 -4.30 13.05 -13.21
C SER A 105 -2.85 12.84 -12.76
N ALA A 106 -2.60 11.93 -11.83
CA ALA A 106 -1.25 11.59 -11.39
C ALA A 106 -0.46 10.92 -12.52
N ALA A 107 -1.07 9.96 -13.22
CA ALA A 107 -0.45 9.29 -14.36
C ALA A 107 -0.12 10.27 -15.49
N ASN A 108 -1.05 11.16 -15.83
CA ASN A 108 -0.84 12.18 -16.88
C ASN A 108 0.29 13.16 -16.55
N ARG A 109 0.51 13.46 -15.28
CA ARG A 109 1.65 14.29 -14.84
C ARG A 109 2.97 13.53 -14.75
N GLY A 110 2.97 12.20 -14.93
CA GLY A 110 4.16 11.38 -14.77
C GLY A 110 4.71 11.37 -13.35
N GLU A 111 3.83 11.34 -12.34
CA GLU A 111 4.25 11.34 -10.93
C GLU A 111 5.09 10.09 -10.61
N ASN A 112 6.21 10.29 -9.94
CA ASN A 112 7.17 9.24 -9.66
C ASN A 112 6.84 8.50 -8.35
N PHE A 113 5.77 7.74 -8.33
CA PHE A 113 5.41 6.79 -7.28
C PHE A 113 4.77 5.52 -7.86
N THR A 114 4.74 4.46 -7.08
CA THR A 114 4.17 3.17 -7.48
C THR A 114 2.72 3.05 -6.99
N VAL A 115 1.85 2.51 -7.83
CA VAL A 115 0.47 2.18 -7.43
C VAL A 115 0.33 0.66 -7.34
N ILE A 116 0.06 0.15 -6.15
CA ILE A 116 -0.28 -1.25 -5.93
C ILE A 116 -1.80 -1.37 -5.93
N PHE A 117 -2.31 -1.95 -6.99
CA PHE A 117 -3.74 -2.04 -7.28
C PHE A 117 -4.28 -3.44 -7.03
N VAL A 118 -5.16 -3.56 -6.04
CA VAL A 118 -5.86 -4.81 -5.73
C VAL A 118 -7.19 -4.82 -6.46
N ASN A 119 -7.18 -5.43 -7.65
CA ASN A 119 -8.37 -5.56 -8.51
C ASN A 119 -9.06 -6.92 -8.26
N ASN A 120 -9.87 -7.00 -7.24
CA ASN A 120 -10.55 -8.23 -6.85
C ASN A 120 -12.08 -8.19 -7.04
N GLY A 121 -12.65 -7.06 -7.41
CA GLY A 121 -14.08 -6.90 -7.63
C GLY A 121 -14.93 -7.13 -6.38
N ILE A 122 -14.37 -6.97 -5.17
CA ILE A 122 -15.02 -7.33 -3.93
C ILE A 122 -15.24 -6.08 -3.06
N TYR A 123 -16.47 -5.87 -2.66
CA TYR A 123 -16.87 -4.95 -1.60
C TYR A 123 -16.84 -5.68 -0.25
N GLY A 124 -15.73 -5.61 0.46
CA GLY A 124 -15.60 -6.13 1.82
C GLY A 124 -15.81 -5.04 2.87
N MET A 125 -15.37 -3.82 2.56
CA MET A 125 -15.52 -2.64 3.40
C MET A 125 -15.53 -1.40 2.50
N THR A 126 -16.50 -0.52 2.71
CA THR A 126 -16.68 0.80 2.06
C THR A 126 -16.75 0.74 0.54
#